data_4dddc8faa31882cbaf61231e38004672
#
_entry.id   4dddc8faa31882cbaf61231e38004672
#
_cell.length_a   1.000
_cell.length_b   1.000
_cell.length_c   1.000
_cell.angle_alpha   90.00
_cell.angle_beta   90.00
_cell.angle_gamma   90.00
#
_symmetry.space_group_name_H-M   'P 1'
#
loop_
_entity.id
_entity.type
_entity.pdbx_description
1 polymer ?
#
loop_
_entity_poly.entity_id
_entity_poly.type
_entity_poly.pdbx_seq_one_letter_code
_entity_poly.pdbx_strand_id
1 'polypeptide(L)'
;MALKILFWGTPGYAVPTLDALHDAGHRIVAVVTQPDRRRGRGKQLIPSAVKTRALELDLPVYTPEKIRRDLSCQQQLADLGADLSVVVAFGQILPPEVLFQPPLGCWNGHGSLLPRWRGAGPIQWSILEGDVQTGVGVMAMEEGLDTGPVLIERALAIGLLENAHQLGERLSQLTAELMVEALPLIESAGPGPEDERHRRLGLRPQRQDVTYARMINKSDYQLDWTGSALAIHRKVMA
;
A
#
# COMPACT_ATOMS: atom_id res chain seq x y z
N MET A 1 -22.29 -3.06 6.04
CA MET A 1 -22.25 -2.49 7.43
C MET A 1 -20.99 -1.66 7.60
N ALA A 2 -20.89 -0.82 8.67
CA ALA A 2 -19.65 -0.10 8.96
C ALA A 2 -18.63 -1.06 9.57
N LEU A 3 -17.56 -1.35 8.84
CA LEU A 3 -16.46 -2.19 9.32
C LEU A 3 -15.53 -1.40 10.24
N LYS A 4 -14.94 -2.07 11.24
CA LYS A 4 -13.85 -1.54 12.06
C LYS A 4 -12.53 -1.81 11.33
N ILE A 5 -11.87 -0.75 10.91
CA ILE A 5 -10.66 -0.83 10.09
C ILE A 5 -9.45 -0.35 10.88
N LEU A 6 -8.38 -1.15 10.90
CA LEU A 6 -7.05 -0.73 11.28
C LEU A 6 -6.30 -0.32 10.02
N PHE A 7 -5.98 0.98 9.89
CA PHE A 7 -5.33 1.52 8.70
C PHE A 7 -3.82 1.64 8.89
N TRP A 8 -3.06 1.18 7.88
CA TRP A 8 -1.60 1.20 7.86
C TRP A 8 -1.10 1.96 6.64
N GLY A 9 -0.43 3.08 6.85
CA GLY A 9 0.08 3.88 5.73
C GLY A 9 1.08 4.93 6.19
N THR A 10 1.89 5.48 5.26
CA THR A 10 2.90 6.49 5.63
C THR A 10 2.95 7.68 4.67
N PRO A 11 3.19 7.54 3.35
CA PRO A 11 3.30 8.67 2.44
C PRO A 11 1.95 9.26 2.04
N GLY A 12 2.00 10.41 1.36
CA GLY A 12 0.81 11.05 0.78
C GLY A 12 0.01 10.13 -0.15
N TYR A 13 0.66 9.16 -0.77
CA TYR A 13 0.01 8.12 -1.58
C TYR A 13 -1.11 7.37 -0.84
N ALA A 14 -0.97 7.17 0.47
CA ALA A 14 -1.95 6.43 1.27
C ALA A 14 -3.11 7.30 1.80
N VAL A 15 -2.99 8.62 1.74
CA VAL A 15 -3.99 9.56 2.29
C VAL A 15 -5.35 9.44 1.61
N PRO A 16 -5.46 9.41 0.25
CA PRO A 16 -6.77 9.25 -0.40
C PRO A 16 -7.51 7.98 -0.01
N THR A 17 -6.78 6.88 0.27
CA THR A 17 -7.42 5.65 0.74
C THR A 17 -7.97 5.81 2.16
N LEU A 18 -7.23 6.46 3.07
CA LEU A 18 -7.71 6.76 4.41
C LEU A 18 -8.99 7.60 4.37
N ASP A 19 -8.99 8.67 3.55
CA ASP A 19 -10.13 9.56 3.37
C ASP A 19 -11.34 8.80 2.80
N ALA A 20 -11.15 8.04 1.73
CA ALA A 20 -12.22 7.28 1.09
C ALA A 20 -12.88 6.25 2.03
N LEU A 21 -12.09 5.57 2.87
CA LEU A 21 -12.60 4.63 3.87
C LEU A 21 -13.40 5.33 4.97
N HIS A 22 -12.91 6.49 5.42
CA HIS A 22 -13.59 7.33 6.41
C HIS A 22 -14.91 7.88 5.86
N ASP A 23 -14.89 8.44 4.62
CA ASP A 23 -16.05 9.03 3.97
C ASP A 23 -17.11 7.99 3.57
N ALA A 24 -16.67 6.74 3.30
CA ALA A 24 -17.59 5.61 3.11
C ALA A 24 -18.30 5.17 4.40
N GLY A 25 -18.03 5.82 5.53
CA GLY A 25 -18.69 5.57 6.81
C GLY A 25 -18.14 4.37 7.58
N HIS A 26 -16.94 3.87 7.23
CA HIS A 26 -16.27 2.86 8.02
C HIS A 26 -15.65 3.46 9.29
N ARG A 27 -15.55 2.64 10.33
CA ARG A 27 -14.92 3.06 11.59
C ARG A 27 -13.43 2.78 11.56
N ILE A 28 -12.61 3.81 11.33
CA ILE A 28 -11.16 3.69 11.47
C ILE A 28 -10.82 3.65 12.96
N VAL A 29 -10.52 2.46 13.49
CA VAL A 29 -10.26 2.27 14.94
C VAL A 29 -8.89 2.79 15.35
N ALA A 30 -7.92 2.76 14.45
CA ALA A 30 -6.63 3.42 14.58
C ALA A 30 -5.92 3.53 13.23
N VAL A 31 -4.95 4.42 13.18
CA VAL A 31 -4.01 4.61 12.08
C VAL A 31 -2.61 4.28 12.57
N VAL A 32 -1.91 3.39 11.85
CA VAL A 32 -0.52 3.04 12.14
C VAL A 32 0.37 3.59 11.03
N THR A 33 1.38 4.36 11.39
CA THR A 33 2.28 5.01 10.44
C THR A 33 3.72 5.01 10.95
N GLN A 34 4.67 5.33 10.07
CA GLN A 34 6.09 5.47 10.46
C GLN A 34 6.25 6.64 11.45
N PRO A 35 7.22 6.54 12.38
CA PRO A 35 7.58 7.64 13.26
C PRO A 35 7.98 8.91 12.50
N ASP A 36 7.85 10.05 13.17
CA ASP A 36 8.27 11.34 12.63
C ASP A 36 9.76 11.29 12.26
N ARG A 37 10.10 11.82 11.10
CA ARG A 37 11.47 11.81 10.58
C ARG A 37 12.03 13.23 10.47
N ARG A 38 13.32 13.37 10.80
CA ARG A 38 14.03 14.64 10.57
C ARG A 38 14.19 14.89 9.09
N ARG A 39 13.65 16.00 8.60
CA ARG A 39 13.69 16.40 7.17
C ARG A 39 14.16 17.85 7.02
N GLY A 40 14.65 18.17 5.82
CA GLY A 40 15.09 19.52 5.47
C GLY A 40 16.40 19.96 6.13
N ARG A 41 16.86 21.18 5.79
CA ARG A 41 18.12 21.75 6.29
C ARG A 41 18.10 22.00 7.80
N GLY A 42 16.93 22.28 8.37
CA GLY A 42 16.74 22.51 9.82
C GLY A 42 16.58 21.25 10.66
N LYS A 43 16.63 20.05 10.06
CA LYS A 43 16.44 18.75 10.74
C LYS A 43 15.19 18.70 11.65
N GLN A 44 14.14 19.42 11.29
CA GLN A 44 12.87 19.41 12.03
C GLN A 44 12.23 18.03 11.95
N LEU A 45 11.61 17.60 13.05
CA LEU A 45 10.76 16.40 13.06
C LEU A 45 9.48 16.71 12.29
N ILE A 46 9.27 15.99 11.21
CA ILE A 46 8.10 16.16 10.35
C ILE A 46 7.27 14.87 10.42
N PRO A 47 5.97 14.97 10.75
CA PRO A 47 5.07 13.83 10.74
C PRO A 47 4.91 13.28 9.33
N SER A 48 4.49 12.03 9.22
CA SER A 48 4.06 11.46 7.94
C SER A 48 2.79 12.18 7.46
N ALA A 49 2.54 12.17 6.14
CA ALA A 49 1.30 12.71 5.58
C ALA A 49 0.06 12.03 6.17
N VAL A 50 0.13 10.70 6.34
CA VAL A 50 -0.95 9.91 6.97
C VAL A 50 -1.15 10.31 8.42
N LYS A 51 -0.08 10.54 9.22
CA LYS A 51 -0.22 11.03 10.60
C LYS A 51 -0.90 12.39 10.64
N THR A 52 -0.47 13.32 9.81
CA THR A 52 -1.09 14.66 9.73
C THR A 52 -2.58 14.53 9.45
N ARG A 53 -2.95 13.76 8.44
CA ARG A 53 -4.35 13.58 8.06
C ARG A 53 -5.17 12.87 9.13
N ALA A 54 -4.62 11.83 9.76
CA ALA A 54 -5.29 11.12 10.84
C ALA A 54 -5.61 12.02 12.05
N LEU A 55 -4.69 12.93 12.40
CA LEU A 55 -4.92 13.92 13.47
C LEU A 55 -5.99 14.96 13.09
N GLU A 56 -6.06 15.38 11.82
CA GLU A 56 -7.14 16.25 11.32
C GLU A 56 -8.52 15.59 11.40
N LEU A 57 -8.57 14.25 11.31
CA LEU A 57 -9.79 13.46 11.42
C LEU A 57 -10.06 12.97 12.87
N ASP A 58 -9.31 13.44 13.85
CA ASP A 58 -9.38 13.02 15.26
C ASP A 58 -9.26 11.49 15.47
N LEU A 59 -8.47 10.82 14.61
CA LEU A 59 -8.25 9.38 14.67
C LEU A 59 -7.07 9.01 15.59
N PRO A 60 -7.14 7.90 16.36
CA PRO A 60 -6.01 7.41 17.13
C PRO A 60 -4.82 7.05 16.23
N VAL A 61 -3.60 7.48 16.60
CA VAL A 61 -2.38 7.25 15.80
C VAL A 61 -1.34 6.49 16.61
N TYR A 62 -0.80 5.43 16.01
CA TYR A 62 0.32 4.64 16.52
C TYR A 62 1.53 4.79 15.60
N THR A 63 2.72 4.97 16.19
CA THR A 63 3.95 5.20 15.42
C THR A 63 5.11 4.29 15.90
N PRO A 64 4.96 2.95 15.77
CA PRO A 64 6.00 2.03 16.22
C PRO A 64 7.27 2.18 15.40
N GLU A 65 8.44 2.24 16.05
CA GLU A 65 9.74 2.25 15.36
C GLU A 65 9.95 0.98 14.53
N LYS A 66 9.58 -0.16 15.09
CA LYS A 66 9.63 -1.48 14.45
C LYS A 66 8.47 -2.33 14.97
N ILE A 67 7.36 -2.35 14.27
CA ILE A 67 6.17 -3.10 14.70
C ILE A 67 6.48 -4.57 15.02
N ARG A 68 7.38 -5.21 14.27
CA ARG A 68 7.79 -6.60 14.50
C ARG A 68 8.40 -6.85 15.89
N ARG A 69 8.94 -5.82 16.55
CA ARG A 69 9.60 -5.91 17.87
C ARG A 69 8.80 -5.25 18.98
N ASP A 70 7.75 -4.55 18.64
CA ASP A 70 6.92 -3.80 19.59
C ASP A 70 5.70 -4.60 19.99
N LEU A 71 5.92 -5.61 20.85
CA LEU A 71 4.86 -6.50 21.32
C LEU A 71 3.76 -5.74 22.07
N SER A 72 4.11 -4.65 22.78
CA SER A 72 3.13 -3.82 23.47
C SER A 72 2.20 -3.13 22.48
N CYS A 73 2.75 -2.55 21.40
CA CYS A 73 1.95 -1.95 20.34
C CYS A 73 1.08 -3.00 19.64
N GLN A 74 1.63 -4.18 19.33
CA GLN A 74 0.87 -5.27 18.71
C GLN A 74 -0.35 -5.65 19.58
N GLN A 75 -0.16 -5.78 20.89
CA GLN A 75 -1.26 -6.10 21.81
C GLN A 75 -2.31 -4.98 21.87
N GLN A 76 -1.88 -3.72 21.96
CA GLN A 76 -2.80 -2.59 21.95
C GLN A 76 -3.64 -2.55 20.67
N LEU A 77 -3.04 -2.81 19.51
CA LEU A 77 -3.73 -2.87 18.23
C LEU A 77 -4.72 -4.06 18.18
N ALA A 78 -4.34 -5.21 18.74
CA ALA A 78 -5.20 -6.38 18.88
C ALA A 78 -6.45 -6.08 19.70
N ASP A 79 -6.29 -5.38 20.83
CA ASP A 79 -7.37 -5.02 21.75
C ASP A 79 -8.40 -4.06 21.14
N LEU A 80 -8.08 -3.37 20.04
CA LEU A 80 -9.02 -2.53 19.30
C LEU A 80 -10.12 -3.33 18.60
N GLY A 81 -9.91 -4.62 18.38
CA GLY A 81 -10.88 -5.52 17.76
C GLY A 81 -11.29 -5.08 16.36
N ALA A 82 -10.32 -4.76 15.50
CA ALA A 82 -10.56 -4.43 14.11
C ALA A 82 -11.10 -5.65 13.34
N ASP A 83 -12.04 -5.42 12.41
CA ASP A 83 -12.58 -6.47 11.55
C ASP A 83 -11.57 -6.85 10.46
N LEU A 84 -10.82 -5.85 9.94
CA LEU A 84 -9.76 -6.04 8.96
C LEU A 84 -8.67 -4.97 9.09
N SER A 85 -7.52 -5.25 8.50
CA SER A 85 -6.45 -4.26 8.28
C SER A 85 -6.40 -3.84 6.82
N VAL A 86 -6.29 -2.54 6.56
CA VAL A 86 -5.99 -1.97 5.23
C VAL A 86 -4.58 -1.40 5.24
N VAL A 87 -3.74 -1.83 4.33
CA VAL A 87 -2.32 -1.48 4.25
C VAL A 87 -2.04 -0.79 2.91
N VAL A 88 -1.50 0.43 2.96
CA VAL A 88 -1.10 1.18 1.77
C VAL A 88 0.25 1.87 2.04
N ALA A 89 1.30 1.38 1.40
CA ALA A 89 2.65 1.95 1.49
C ALA A 89 3.11 2.22 2.94
N PHE A 90 2.93 1.27 3.86
CA PHE A 90 3.29 1.43 5.28
C PHE A 90 4.81 1.50 5.49
N GLY A 91 5.58 0.69 4.75
CA GLY A 91 7.04 0.70 4.77
C GLY A 91 7.69 -0.12 5.88
N GLN A 92 6.94 -1.01 6.55
CA GLN A 92 7.47 -2.06 7.42
C GLN A 92 6.81 -3.40 7.07
N ILE A 93 7.53 -4.50 7.31
CA ILE A 93 6.98 -5.85 7.20
C ILE A 93 6.13 -6.13 8.45
N LEU A 94 4.88 -6.51 8.24
CA LEU A 94 3.99 -6.92 9.31
C LEU A 94 4.34 -8.35 9.76
N PRO A 95 4.47 -8.60 11.06
CA PRO A 95 4.71 -9.95 11.56
C PRO A 95 3.41 -10.79 11.51
N PRO A 96 3.52 -12.14 11.56
CA PRO A 96 2.36 -13.04 11.51
C PRO A 96 1.27 -12.70 12.55
N GLU A 97 1.68 -12.32 13.75
CA GLU A 97 0.78 -11.95 14.86
C GLU A 97 -0.12 -10.75 14.51
N VAL A 98 0.33 -9.87 13.62
CA VAL A 98 -0.44 -8.73 13.13
C VAL A 98 -1.21 -9.09 11.87
N LEU A 99 -0.60 -9.86 10.94
CA LEU A 99 -1.21 -10.25 9.67
C LEU A 99 -2.48 -11.09 9.85
N PHE A 100 -2.42 -12.07 10.76
CA PHE A 100 -3.50 -13.04 10.94
C PHE A 100 -4.47 -12.70 12.08
N GLN A 101 -4.28 -11.54 12.72
CA GLN A 101 -5.12 -11.10 13.83
C GLN A 101 -6.54 -10.68 13.42
N PRO A 102 -6.75 -9.85 12.39
CA PRO A 102 -8.10 -9.42 12.03
C PRO A 102 -8.89 -10.56 11.38
N PRO A 103 -10.16 -10.79 11.79
CA PRO A 103 -10.95 -11.94 11.31
C PRO A 103 -11.25 -11.92 9.81
N LEU A 104 -11.23 -10.75 9.18
CA LEU A 104 -11.36 -10.58 7.72
C LEU A 104 -10.00 -10.41 7.01
N GLY A 105 -8.88 -10.48 7.76
CA GLY A 105 -7.51 -10.45 7.23
C GLY A 105 -6.92 -9.07 6.99
N CYS A 106 -5.71 -9.07 6.42
CA CYS A 106 -4.98 -7.87 6.02
C CYS A 106 -5.01 -7.73 4.50
N TRP A 107 -5.29 -6.53 4.00
CA TRP A 107 -5.44 -6.23 2.58
C TRP A 107 -4.54 -5.09 2.16
N ASN A 108 -3.79 -5.29 1.09
CA ASN A 108 -2.87 -4.29 0.58
C ASN A 108 -3.36 -3.74 -0.77
N GLY A 109 -3.37 -2.40 -0.88
CA GLY A 109 -3.48 -1.71 -2.16
C GLY A 109 -2.08 -1.52 -2.76
N HIS A 110 -1.70 -2.37 -3.72
CA HIS A 110 -0.38 -2.37 -4.34
C HIS A 110 -0.39 -1.66 -5.70
N GLY A 111 0.52 -0.70 -5.87
CA GLY A 111 0.60 0.17 -7.05
C GLY A 111 1.24 -0.47 -8.28
N SER A 112 0.91 -1.72 -8.59
CA SER A 112 1.23 -2.41 -9.84
C SER A 112 0.21 -3.50 -10.16
N LEU A 113 0.27 -4.05 -11.37
CA LEU A 113 -0.45 -5.26 -11.78
C LEU A 113 0.40 -6.48 -11.43
N LEU A 114 0.15 -7.05 -10.24
CA LEU A 114 0.89 -8.21 -9.75
C LEU A 114 0.74 -9.43 -10.67
N PRO A 115 1.80 -10.23 -10.85
CA PRO A 115 3.06 -10.30 -10.08
C PRO A 115 4.17 -9.36 -10.57
N ARG A 116 3.86 -8.43 -11.48
CA ARG A 116 4.86 -7.46 -11.93
C ARG A 116 5.08 -6.40 -10.86
N TRP A 117 6.35 -6.12 -10.57
CA TRP A 117 6.80 -5.08 -9.65
C TRP A 117 6.39 -5.28 -8.18
N ARG A 118 6.59 -6.49 -7.64
CA ARG A 118 6.57 -6.70 -6.19
C ARG A 118 7.61 -5.83 -5.50
N GLY A 119 7.28 -5.21 -4.39
CA GLY A 119 8.22 -4.43 -3.57
C GLY A 119 7.92 -2.95 -3.48
N ALA A 120 8.93 -2.15 -3.16
CA ALA A 120 8.75 -0.80 -2.62
C ALA A 120 8.65 0.32 -3.67
N GLY A 121 9.06 0.09 -4.92
CA GLY A 121 9.17 1.13 -5.95
C GLY A 121 8.42 0.84 -7.26
N PRO A 122 7.21 0.25 -7.27
CA PRO A 122 6.55 -0.20 -8.50
C PRO A 122 6.31 0.93 -9.50
N ILE A 123 6.01 2.14 -9.03
CA ILE A 123 5.72 3.31 -9.87
C ILE A 123 6.95 3.71 -10.69
N GLN A 124 8.09 3.87 -10.04
CA GLN A 124 9.33 4.26 -10.69
C GLN A 124 9.81 3.18 -11.66
N TRP A 125 9.75 1.91 -11.23
CA TRP A 125 10.21 0.81 -12.08
C TRP A 125 9.36 0.61 -13.32
N SER A 126 8.04 0.84 -13.26
CA SER A 126 7.18 0.77 -14.44
C SER A 126 7.57 1.83 -15.51
N ILE A 127 7.96 3.03 -15.06
CA ILE A 127 8.44 4.09 -15.98
C ILE A 127 9.83 3.77 -16.52
N LEU A 128 10.77 3.37 -15.64
CA LEU A 128 12.16 3.04 -16.03
C LEU A 128 12.21 1.95 -17.09
N GLU A 129 11.43 0.90 -16.91
CA GLU A 129 11.37 -0.22 -17.84
C GLU A 129 10.49 0.06 -19.08
N GLY A 130 9.75 1.18 -19.04
CA GLY A 130 8.96 1.65 -20.18
C GLY A 130 7.70 0.86 -20.39
N ASP A 131 7.08 0.44 -19.32
CA ASP A 131 5.76 -0.18 -19.37
C ASP A 131 4.75 0.79 -19.99
N VAL A 132 3.91 0.29 -20.88
CA VAL A 132 2.86 1.09 -21.51
C VAL A 132 1.62 1.22 -20.62
N GLN A 133 1.51 0.33 -19.64
CA GLN A 133 0.45 0.32 -18.62
C GLN A 133 0.99 -0.20 -17.29
N THR A 134 0.36 0.25 -16.23
CA THR A 134 0.48 -0.24 -14.86
C THR A 134 -0.92 -0.32 -14.26
N GLY A 135 -1.05 -0.34 -12.95
CA GLY A 135 -2.36 -0.36 -12.30
C GLY A 135 -2.25 -0.50 -10.81
N VAL A 136 -3.36 -0.90 -10.21
CA VAL A 136 -3.45 -1.22 -8.79
C VAL A 136 -4.11 -2.57 -8.62
N GLY A 137 -3.57 -3.39 -7.71
CA GLY A 137 -4.20 -4.61 -7.23
C GLY A 137 -4.52 -4.52 -5.74
N VAL A 138 -5.73 -4.90 -5.33
CA VAL A 138 -6.06 -5.19 -3.94
C VAL A 138 -5.80 -6.67 -3.72
N MET A 139 -4.85 -6.98 -2.83
CA MET A 139 -4.40 -8.34 -2.55
C MET A 139 -4.51 -8.68 -1.07
N ALA A 140 -4.76 -9.94 -0.75
CA ALA A 140 -4.60 -10.47 0.59
C ALA A 140 -3.11 -10.49 0.95
N MET A 141 -2.75 -10.06 2.14
CA MET A 141 -1.35 -10.07 2.58
C MET A 141 -0.98 -11.42 3.19
N GLU A 142 0.21 -11.89 2.85
CA GLU A 142 0.89 -13.05 3.39
C GLU A 142 2.27 -12.66 3.96
N GLU A 143 3.00 -13.61 4.54
CA GLU A 143 4.34 -13.34 5.09
C GLU A 143 5.37 -12.94 4.02
N GLY A 144 5.15 -13.28 2.77
CA GLY A 144 6.02 -12.94 1.64
C GLY A 144 5.86 -11.50 1.17
N LEU A 145 6.89 -10.96 0.49
CA LEU A 145 6.86 -9.63 -0.09
C LEU A 145 5.91 -9.61 -1.30
N ASP A 146 4.72 -9.05 -1.11
CA ASP A 146 3.66 -8.90 -2.12
C ASP A 146 3.35 -10.20 -2.87
N THR A 147 3.32 -11.34 -2.14
CA THR A 147 3.11 -12.67 -2.71
C THR A 147 1.64 -13.11 -2.72
N GLY A 148 0.83 -12.51 -1.89
CA GLY A 148 -0.55 -12.93 -1.65
C GLY A 148 -1.46 -12.85 -2.88
N PRO A 149 -2.58 -13.58 -2.88
CA PRO A 149 -3.49 -13.62 -4.01
C PRO A 149 -4.25 -12.30 -4.20
N VAL A 150 -4.59 -11.99 -5.45
CA VAL A 150 -5.25 -10.75 -5.85
C VAL A 150 -6.77 -10.93 -5.87
N LEU A 151 -7.49 -10.01 -5.22
CA LEU A 151 -8.95 -9.95 -5.22
C LEU A 151 -9.48 -9.22 -6.44
N ILE A 152 -9.09 -7.96 -6.58
CA ILE A 152 -9.46 -7.11 -7.73
C ILE A 152 -8.25 -6.33 -8.20
N GLU A 153 -8.24 -5.98 -9.48
CA GLU A 153 -7.19 -5.14 -10.06
C GLU A 153 -7.76 -4.26 -11.17
N ARG A 154 -7.14 -3.12 -11.39
CA ARG A 154 -7.50 -2.20 -12.48
C ARG A 154 -6.24 -1.61 -13.11
N ALA A 155 -6.15 -1.76 -14.43
CA ALA A 155 -5.05 -1.20 -15.21
C ALA A 155 -5.30 0.28 -15.56
N LEU A 156 -4.20 1.03 -15.73
CA LEU A 156 -4.20 2.33 -16.36
C LEU A 156 -2.96 2.51 -17.25
N ALA A 157 -3.13 3.29 -18.33
CA ALA A 157 -2.03 3.58 -19.23
C ALA A 157 -1.03 4.56 -18.62
N ILE A 158 0.26 4.40 -18.94
CA ILE A 158 1.32 5.35 -18.58
C ILE A 158 1.54 6.27 -19.79
N GLY A 159 1.40 7.58 -19.56
CA GLY A 159 1.67 8.58 -20.58
C GLY A 159 3.16 8.77 -20.82
N LEU A 160 3.58 8.96 -22.07
CA LEU A 160 4.99 9.16 -22.40
C LEU A 160 5.62 10.35 -21.64
N LEU A 161 4.89 11.41 -21.43
CA LEU A 161 5.34 12.62 -20.71
C LEU A 161 4.91 12.63 -19.23
N GLU A 162 4.38 11.55 -18.73
CA GLU A 162 3.94 11.42 -17.35
C GLU A 162 5.11 11.02 -16.45
N ASN A 163 5.36 11.81 -15.42
CA ASN A 163 6.38 11.50 -14.43
C ASN A 163 5.86 10.65 -13.27
N ALA A 164 6.77 10.11 -12.46
CA ALA A 164 6.43 9.24 -11.34
C ALA A 164 5.49 9.91 -10.30
N HIS A 165 5.57 11.23 -10.13
CA HIS A 165 4.67 11.95 -9.23
C HIS A 165 3.23 11.94 -9.77
N GLN A 166 3.04 12.33 -11.02
CA GLN A 166 1.73 12.36 -11.69
C GLN A 166 1.09 10.97 -11.76
N LEU A 167 1.89 9.96 -12.16
CA LEU A 167 1.45 8.57 -12.15
C LEU A 167 1.07 8.11 -10.74
N GLY A 168 1.89 8.48 -9.74
CA GLY A 168 1.65 8.19 -8.34
C GLY A 168 0.33 8.78 -7.82
N GLU A 169 -0.02 10.00 -8.18
CA GLU A 169 -1.29 10.62 -7.82
C GLU A 169 -2.48 9.84 -8.40
N ARG A 170 -2.42 9.46 -9.68
CA ARG A 170 -3.48 8.67 -10.33
C ARG A 170 -3.63 7.29 -9.71
N LEU A 171 -2.50 6.60 -9.44
CA LEU A 171 -2.52 5.29 -8.78
C LEU A 171 -3.01 5.38 -7.33
N SER A 172 -2.73 6.47 -6.63
CA SER A 172 -3.22 6.72 -5.27
C SER A 172 -4.74 6.83 -5.24
N GLN A 173 -5.34 7.59 -6.16
CA GLN A 173 -6.79 7.69 -6.30
C GLN A 173 -7.41 6.34 -6.67
N LEU A 174 -6.82 5.65 -7.64
CA LEU A 174 -7.27 4.32 -8.05
C LEU A 174 -7.19 3.31 -6.89
N THR A 175 -6.17 3.41 -6.03
CA THR A 175 -6.04 2.58 -4.83
C THR A 175 -7.20 2.81 -3.86
N ALA A 176 -7.57 4.06 -3.66
CA ALA A 176 -8.70 4.44 -2.81
C ALA A 176 -10.02 3.87 -3.35
N GLU A 177 -10.29 4.05 -4.65
CA GLU A 177 -11.49 3.53 -5.30
C GLU A 177 -11.59 2.00 -5.17
N LEU A 178 -10.51 1.29 -5.54
CA LEU A 178 -10.49 -0.18 -5.50
C LEU A 178 -10.60 -0.72 -4.08
N MET A 179 -10.00 -0.04 -3.09
CA MET A 179 -10.10 -0.48 -1.71
C MET A 179 -11.54 -0.39 -1.21
N VAL A 180 -12.26 0.70 -1.50
CA VAL A 180 -13.68 0.86 -1.16
C VAL A 180 -14.53 -0.19 -1.89
N GLU A 181 -14.23 -0.48 -3.16
CA GLU A 181 -14.91 -1.52 -3.95
C GLU A 181 -14.67 -2.93 -3.39
N ALA A 182 -13.49 -3.20 -2.86
CA ALA A 182 -13.10 -4.50 -2.29
C ALA A 182 -13.80 -4.81 -0.96
N LEU A 183 -14.05 -3.81 -0.11
CA LEU A 183 -14.55 -4.03 1.25
C LEU A 183 -15.88 -4.79 1.32
N PRO A 184 -16.92 -4.50 0.52
CA PRO A 184 -18.15 -5.27 0.53
C PRO A 184 -17.94 -6.74 0.14
N LEU A 185 -17.01 -7.02 -0.77
CA LEU A 185 -16.64 -8.38 -1.16
C LEU A 185 -16.00 -9.12 0.00
N ILE A 186 -15.02 -8.47 0.66
CA ILE A 186 -14.31 -9.02 1.82
C ILE A 186 -15.29 -9.28 2.97
N GLU A 187 -16.19 -8.34 3.25
CA GLU A 187 -17.24 -8.47 4.27
C GLU A 187 -18.17 -9.65 3.97
N SER A 188 -18.61 -9.81 2.71
CA SER A 188 -19.52 -10.87 2.29
C SER A 188 -18.92 -12.27 2.43
N ALA A 189 -17.60 -12.39 2.28
CA ALA A 189 -16.90 -13.66 2.49
C ALA A 189 -16.92 -14.09 3.97
N GLY A 190 -17.05 -13.16 4.90
CA GLY A 190 -17.12 -13.38 6.33
C GLY A 190 -15.81 -13.92 6.94
N PRO A 191 -15.76 -14.05 8.27
CA PRO A 191 -14.60 -14.59 8.98
C PRO A 191 -14.43 -16.10 8.72
N GLY A 192 -13.25 -16.62 9.07
CA GLY A 192 -12.90 -18.03 8.97
C GLY A 192 -11.44 -18.27 8.59
N PRO A 193 -11.03 -19.54 8.44
CA PRO A 193 -9.71 -19.89 7.96
C PRO A 193 -9.36 -19.16 6.66
N GLU A 194 -8.12 -18.76 6.51
CA GLU A 194 -7.66 -17.93 5.40
C GLU A 194 -7.93 -18.59 4.03
N ASP A 195 -7.60 -19.86 3.90
CA ASP A 195 -7.83 -20.64 2.68
C ASP A 195 -9.32 -20.75 2.29
N GLU A 196 -10.21 -20.81 3.28
CA GLU A 196 -11.66 -20.79 3.05
C GLU A 196 -12.14 -19.41 2.61
N ARG A 197 -11.66 -18.34 3.25
CA ARG A 197 -11.97 -16.98 2.84
C ARG A 197 -11.49 -16.71 1.42
N HIS A 198 -10.27 -17.11 1.09
CA HIS A 198 -9.70 -16.97 -0.26
C HIS A 198 -10.54 -17.72 -1.31
N ARG A 199 -11.01 -18.92 -1.01
CA ARG A 199 -11.93 -19.67 -1.91
C ARG A 199 -13.27 -18.98 -2.07
N ARG A 200 -13.90 -18.51 -0.99
CA ARG A 200 -15.17 -17.77 -1.04
C ARG A 200 -15.08 -16.48 -1.86
N LEU A 201 -13.94 -15.80 -1.80
CA LEU A 201 -13.63 -14.58 -2.56
C LEU A 201 -13.22 -14.87 -4.01
N GLY A 202 -12.95 -16.10 -4.37
CA GLY A 202 -12.43 -16.44 -5.70
C GLY A 202 -11.09 -15.78 -6.00
N LEU A 203 -10.23 -15.64 -4.98
CA LEU A 203 -8.94 -14.98 -5.15
C LEU A 203 -8.09 -15.65 -6.21
N ARG A 204 -7.40 -14.85 -7.01
CA ARG A 204 -6.51 -15.35 -8.05
C ARG A 204 -5.07 -15.41 -7.54
N PRO A 205 -4.48 -16.63 -7.45
CA PRO A 205 -3.06 -16.76 -7.16
C PRO A 205 -2.24 -16.00 -8.21
N GLN A 206 -1.16 -15.39 -7.78
CA GLN A 206 -0.27 -14.70 -8.71
C GLN A 206 0.44 -15.71 -9.63
N ARG A 207 0.66 -15.31 -10.89
CA ARG A 207 1.39 -16.12 -11.89
C ARG A 207 2.88 -16.21 -11.57
N GLN A 208 3.64 -17.01 -12.36
CA GLN A 208 5.08 -17.23 -12.10
C GLN A 208 6.01 -16.13 -12.62
N ASP A 209 5.55 -15.25 -13.53
CA ASP A 209 6.37 -14.20 -14.15
C ASP A 209 6.58 -13.00 -13.21
N VAL A 210 7.24 -13.28 -12.08
CA VAL A 210 7.45 -12.29 -11.01
C VAL A 210 8.60 -11.35 -11.38
N THR A 211 8.39 -10.05 -11.20
CA THR A 211 9.45 -9.04 -11.20
C THR A 211 9.45 -8.25 -9.90
N TYR A 212 10.60 -7.69 -9.54
CA TYR A 212 10.77 -6.96 -8.30
C TYR A 212 11.13 -5.50 -8.52
N ALA A 213 10.49 -4.62 -7.76
CA ALA A 213 10.72 -3.19 -7.74
C ALA A 213 11.33 -2.79 -6.38
N ARG A 214 12.65 -2.89 -6.27
CA ARG A 214 13.35 -2.41 -5.08
C ARG A 214 13.19 -0.89 -4.92
N MET A 215 13.42 -0.39 -3.74
CA MET A 215 13.50 1.05 -3.54
C MET A 215 14.57 1.68 -4.44
N ILE A 216 14.25 2.80 -5.07
CA ILE A 216 15.17 3.58 -5.89
C ILE A 216 16.31 4.13 -5.00
N ASN A 217 17.53 4.08 -5.47
CA ASN A 217 18.72 4.58 -4.81
C ASN A 217 19.45 5.62 -5.66
N LYS A 218 20.49 6.25 -5.10
CA LYS A 218 21.22 7.34 -5.77
C LYS A 218 21.88 6.92 -7.10
N SER A 219 22.28 5.67 -7.26
CA SER A 219 22.89 5.20 -8.52
C SER A 219 21.87 5.09 -9.66
N ASP A 220 20.60 4.91 -9.33
CA ASP A 220 19.54 4.84 -10.33
C ASP A 220 19.29 6.18 -11.02
N TYR A 221 19.66 7.29 -10.39
CA TYR A 221 19.52 8.65 -10.95
C TYR A 221 20.67 9.03 -11.90
N GLN A 222 21.73 8.23 -12.00
CA GLN A 222 22.85 8.54 -12.90
C GLN A 222 22.43 8.36 -14.34
N LEU A 223 22.50 9.43 -15.15
CA LEU A 223 22.18 9.39 -16.57
C LEU A 223 23.36 8.84 -17.36
N ASP A 224 23.08 7.85 -18.21
CA ASP A 224 24.02 7.36 -19.21
C ASP A 224 23.75 8.08 -20.55
N TRP A 225 24.58 9.06 -20.86
CA TRP A 225 24.45 9.88 -22.08
C TRP A 225 24.76 9.12 -23.36
N THR A 226 25.29 7.89 -23.30
CA THR A 226 25.51 7.01 -24.45
C THR A 226 24.26 6.20 -24.79
N GLY A 227 23.26 6.18 -23.89
CA GLY A 227 21.99 5.50 -24.09
C GLY A 227 21.08 6.18 -25.10
N SER A 228 19.97 5.52 -25.43
CA SER A 228 18.95 6.13 -26.29
C SER A 228 18.25 7.31 -25.62
N ALA A 229 17.78 8.28 -26.42
CA ALA A 229 17.00 9.41 -25.91
C ALA A 229 15.79 8.97 -25.09
N LEU A 230 15.14 7.87 -25.50
CA LEU A 230 14.00 7.31 -24.76
C LEU A 230 14.41 6.74 -23.41
N ALA A 231 15.56 6.05 -23.32
CA ALA A 231 16.06 5.53 -22.03
C ALA A 231 16.40 6.65 -21.05
N ILE A 232 17.04 7.73 -21.55
CA ILE A 232 17.33 8.92 -20.75
C ILE A 232 16.03 9.60 -20.30
N HIS A 233 15.07 9.77 -21.22
CA HIS A 233 13.76 10.34 -20.92
C HIS A 233 13.04 9.58 -19.80
N ARG A 234 12.92 8.25 -19.89
CA ARG A 234 12.30 7.41 -18.86
C ARG A 234 12.97 7.57 -17.50
N LYS A 235 14.28 7.67 -17.50
CA LYS A 235 15.05 7.87 -16.26
C LYS A 235 14.81 9.25 -15.62
N VAL A 236 14.55 10.27 -16.42
CA VAL A 236 14.20 11.61 -15.92
C VAL A 236 12.76 11.65 -15.38
N MET A 237 11.86 10.86 -15.97
CA MET A 237 10.45 10.81 -15.55
C MET A 237 10.20 9.91 -14.33
N ALA A 238 11.05 8.93 -14.07
CA ALA A 238 10.95 8.00 -12.94
C ALA A 238 11.42 8.62 -11.63
#